data_72764628e50df146b12f45d2099b1d3a
#
_entry.id   72764628e50df146b12f45d2099b1d3a
#
_cell.length_a   1.000
_cell.length_b   1.000
_cell.length_c   1.000
_cell.angle_alpha   90.00
_cell.angle_beta   90.00
_cell.angle_gamma   90.00
#
_symmetry.space_group_name_H-M   'P 1'
#
loop_
_entity.id
_entity.type
_entity.pdbx_description
1 polymer ?
#
loop_
_entity_poly.entity_id
_entity_poly.type
_entity_poly.pdbx_seq_one_letter_code
_entity_poly.pdbx_strand_id
1 'polypeptide(L)'
;DDIKFPDYLKGIFGGLILGTAALFFPQILGVGYGAIDMALAQQMAWWLLLVLVPIKILATSITIGSGGSGGIFAPSLFLGAMAGGFFGFVVNQLFPSITASPGAYSIVGMGAVVSATTHGPLAAILILFEMTGTYKIILPLMLACIIATIASGQFSRESIYTLKLMRRGVNIKEGKEVNVLKSMFVKDVMTPHVETINEALPLGQMAQLISKSKFNSFPVVNDQKHLIGIVSFNDY
;
A
#
# COMPACT_ATOMS: atom_id res chain seq x y z
N ASP A 1 -5.52 -14.03 1.47
CA ASP A 1 -4.58 -14.94 0.80
C ASP A 1 -4.56 -16.37 1.39
N ASP A 2 -5.22 -16.60 2.54
CA ASP A 2 -5.23 -17.93 3.20
C ASP A 2 -6.35 -18.87 2.72
N ILE A 3 -7.23 -18.42 1.85
CA ILE A 3 -8.33 -19.22 1.32
C ILE A 3 -7.84 -20.01 0.10
N LYS A 4 -7.66 -21.31 0.28
CA LYS A 4 -7.21 -22.27 -0.76
C LYS A 4 -8.31 -22.57 -1.79
N PHE A 5 -8.90 -21.55 -2.40
CA PHE A 5 -9.79 -21.72 -3.54
C PHE A 5 -9.07 -21.42 -4.86
N PRO A 6 -9.42 -22.09 -5.96
CA PRO A 6 -8.94 -21.73 -7.28
C PRO A 6 -9.29 -20.28 -7.61
N ASP A 7 -8.34 -19.52 -8.18
CA ASP A 7 -8.47 -18.08 -8.35
C ASP A 7 -9.67 -17.65 -9.22
N TYR A 8 -10.04 -18.48 -10.20
CA TYR A 8 -11.24 -18.25 -11.02
C TYR A 8 -12.54 -18.33 -10.22
N LEU A 9 -12.62 -19.18 -9.20
CA LEU A 9 -13.80 -19.29 -8.33
C LEU A 9 -13.91 -18.10 -7.38
N LYS A 10 -12.79 -17.53 -6.92
CA LYS A 10 -12.78 -16.33 -6.08
C LYS A 10 -13.46 -15.16 -6.81
N GLY A 11 -13.15 -14.97 -8.10
CA GLY A 11 -13.76 -13.93 -8.94
C GLY A 11 -15.27 -14.11 -9.10
N ILE A 12 -15.75 -15.35 -9.32
CA ILE A 12 -17.18 -15.65 -9.47
C ILE A 12 -17.94 -15.33 -8.17
N PHE A 13 -17.46 -15.83 -7.03
CA PHE A 13 -18.10 -15.56 -5.74
C PHE A 13 -18.05 -14.08 -5.37
N GLY A 14 -16.92 -13.41 -5.57
CA GLY A 14 -16.79 -11.98 -5.35
C GLY A 14 -17.76 -11.17 -6.21
N GLY A 15 -17.86 -11.49 -7.50
CA GLY A 15 -18.78 -10.85 -8.42
C GLY A 15 -20.25 -11.08 -8.06
N LEU A 16 -20.62 -12.29 -7.61
CA LEU A 16 -21.99 -12.61 -7.19
C LEU A 16 -22.38 -11.83 -5.93
N ILE A 17 -21.51 -11.77 -4.92
CA ILE A 17 -21.76 -11.00 -3.71
C ILE A 17 -21.91 -9.51 -4.02
N LEU A 18 -21.00 -8.97 -4.84
CA LEU A 18 -21.05 -7.56 -5.25
C LEU A 18 -22.28 -7.24 -6.09
N GLY A 19 -22.62 -8.11 -7.05
CA GLY A 19 -23.82 -7.99 -7.88
C GLY A 19 -25.09 -7.98 -7.03
N THR A 20 -25.19 -8.87 -6.05
CA THR A 20 -26.33 -8.91 -5.12
C THR A 20 -26.41 -7.64 -4.26
N ALA A 21 -25.27 -7.17 -3.72
CA ALA A 21 -25.24 -5.94 -2.96
C ALA A 21 -25.61 -4.71 -3.82
N ALA A 22 -25.23 -4.69 -5.08
CA ALA A 22 -25.53 -3.63 -6.02
C ALA A 22 -27.01 -3.52 -6.40
N LEU A 23 -27.78 -4.61 -6.31
CA LEU A 23 -29.25 -4.57 -6.51
C LEU A 23 -29.93 -3.68 -5.45
N PHE A 24 -29.41 -3.69 -4.22
CA PHE A 24 -29.95 -2.88 -3.12
C PHE A 24 -29.28 -1.49 -3.03
N PHE A 25 -28.01 -1.42 -3.37
CA PHE A 25 -27.19 -0.20 -3.27
C PHE A 25 -26.40 0.04 -4.55
N PRO A 26 -27.04 0.48 -5.64
CA PRO A 26 -26.36 0.70 -6.93
C PRO A 26 -25.23 1.73 -6.84
N GLN A 27 -25.23 2.60 -5.81
CA GLN A 27 -24.22 3.62 -5.56
C GLN A 27 -22.83 3.07 -5.28
N ILE A 28 -22.70 1.78 -4.91
CA ILE A 28 -21.41 1.15 -4.63
C ILE A 28 -20.66 0.74 -5.90
N LEU A 29 -21.34 0.65 -7.03
CA LEU A 29 -20.75 0.25 -8.29
C LEU A 29 -19.75 1.28 -8.82
N GLY A 30 -18.68 0.78 -9.41
CA GLY A 30 -17.64 1.59 -10.01
C GLY A 30 -16.95 2.52 -9.02
N VAL A 31 -16.51 3.67 -9.51
CA VAL A 31 -15.83 4.71 -8.73
C VAL A 31 -16.76 5.38 -7.72
N GLY A 32 -18.05 5.55 -8.11
CA GLY A 32 -19.08 6.15 -7.26
C GLY A 32 -19.16 7.67 -7.37
N TYR A 33 -18.64 8.29 -8.43
CA TYR A 33 -18.70 9.75 -8.60
C TYR A 33 -20.12 10.30 -8.56
N GLY A 34 -21.08 9.63 -9.20
CA GLY A 34 -22.48 10.08 -9.16
C GLY A 34 -23.06 10.13 -7.74
N ALA A 35 -22.67 9.20 -6.87
CA ALA A 35 -23.07 9.25 -5.46
C ALA A 35 -22.32 10.34 -4.69
N ILE A 36 -21.06 10.60 -5.02
CA ILE A 36 -20.29 11.73 -4.45
C ILE A 36 -20.99 13.05 -4.84
N ASP A 37 -21.34 13.25 -6.10
CA ASP A 37 -22.02 14.45 -6.57
C ASP A 37 -23.36 14.65 -5.87
N MET A 38 -24.16 13.59 -5.69
CA MET A 38 -25.40 13.63 -4.91
C MET A 38 -25.18 14.00 -3.45
N ALA A 39 -24.10 13.53 -2.83
CA ALA A 39 -23.76 13.89 -1.45
C ALA A 39 -23.32 15.36 -1.35
N LEU A 40 -22.52 15.85 -2.30
CA LEU A 40 -22.11 17.26 -2.39
C LEU A 40 -23.31 18.18 -2.61
N ALA A 41 -24.26 17.76 -3.46
CA ALA A 41 -25.51 18.48 -3.74
C ALA A 41 -26.56 18.33 -2.64
N GLN A 42 -26.28 17.58 -1.57
CA GLN A 42 -27.22 17.32 -0.45
C GLN A 42 -28.52 16.61 -0.88
N GLN A 43 -28.45 15.83 -1.95
CA GLN A 43 -29.59 15.10 -2.50
C GLN A 43 -29.74 13.69 -1.93
N MET A 44 -28.85 13.27 -1.03
CA MET A 44 -28.88 11.96 -0.39
C MET A 44 -29.47 12.03 1.02
N ALA A 45 -30.27 11.03 1.36
CA ALA A 45 -30.76 10.86 2.74
C ALA A 45 -29.59 10.61 3.70
N TRP A 46 -29.63 11.19 4.89
CA TRP A 46 -28.57 11.10 5.90
C TRP A 46 -28.23 9.67 6.31
N TRP A 47 -29.23 8.80 6.41
CA TRP A 47 -29.02 7.38 6.75
C TRP A 47 -28.28 6.62 5.65
N LEU A 48 -28.51 7.00 4.39
CA LEU A 48 -27.86 6.38 3.24
C LEU A 48 -26.36 6.73 3.22
N LEU A 49 -26.00 7.98 3.56
CA LEU A 49 -24.60 8.38 3.71
C LEU A 49 -23.86 7.50 4.72
N LEU A 50 -24.49 7.23 5.88
CA LEU A 50 -23.89 6.40 6.92
C LEU A 50 -23.75 4.92 6.49
N VAL A 51 -24.80 4.36 5.86
CA VAL A 51 -24.85 2.96 5.46
C VAL A 51 -23.89 2.65 4.29
N LEU A 52 -23.70 3.60 3.39
CA LEU A 52 -22.79 3.42 2.24
C LEU A 52 -21.32 3.32 2.64
N VAL A 53 -20.90 3.87 3.80
CA VAL A 53 -19.52 3.77 4.27
C VAL A 53 -19.08 2.30 4.48
N PRO A 54 -19.71 1.51 5.38
CA PRO A 54 -19.31 0.12 5.57
C PRO A 54 -19.53 -0.74 4.32
N ILE A 55 -20.61 -0.51 3.57
CA ILE A 55 -20.87 -1.27 2.35
C ILE A 55 -19.77 -1.04 1.31
N LYS A 56 -19.31 0.19 1.11
CA LYS A 56 -18.22 0.49 0.17
C LYS A 56 -16.89 -0.11 0.62
N ILE A 57 -16.60 -0.13 1.92
CA ILE A 57 -15.41 -0.80 2.46
C ILE A 57 -15.46 -2.29 2.13
N LEU A 58 -16.58 -2.96 2.39
CA LEU A 58 -16.76 -4.37 2.09
C LEU A 58 -16.67 -4.64 0.59
N ALA A 59 -17.37 -3.84 -0.23
CA ALA A 59 -17.35 -3.98 -1.69
C ALA A 59 -15.94 -3.86 -2.25
N THR A 60 -15.17 -2.86 -1.82
CA THR A 60 -13.79 -2.67 -2.25
C THR A 60 -12.89 -3.82 -1.80
N SER A 61 -13.06 -4.27 -0.55
CA SER A 61 -12.28 -5.38 0.01
C SER A 61 -12.57 -6.70 -0.73
N ILE A 62 -13.84 -6.97 -1.04
CA ILE A 62 -14.25 -8.15 -1.81
C ILE A 62 -13.69 -8.08 -3.24
N THR A 63 -13.81 -6.92 -3.90
CA THR A 63 -13.29 -6.74 -5.26
C THR A 63 -11.80 -7.04 -5.34
N ILE A 64 -11.01 -6.44 -4.45
CA ILE A 64 -9.54 -6.63 -4.44
C ILE A 64 -9.19 -8.04 -3.96
N GLY A 65 -9.86 -8.54 -2.94
CA GLY A 65 -9.62 -9.87 -2.37
C GLY A 65 -9.97 -11.02 -3.29
N SER A 66 -10.95 -10.84 -4.17
CA SER A 66 -11.33 -11.83 -5.19
C SER A 66 -10.45 -11.82 -6.45
N GLY A 67 -9.44 -10.93 -6.49
CA GLY A 67 -8.54 -10.79 -7.64
C GLY A 67 -9.08 -9.85 -8.72
N GLY A 68 -10.17 -9.12 -8.45
CA GLY A 68 -10.70 -8.10 -9.35
C GLY A 68 -9.75 -6.91 -9.49
N SER A 69 -9.75 -6.28 -10.67
CA SER A 69 -9.04 -5.03 -10.88
C SER A 69 -9.78 -3.89 -10.17
N GLY A 70 -9.11 -3.20 -9.25
CA GLY A 70 -9.69 -2.09 -8.51
C GLY A 70 -8.64 -1.19 -7.89
N GLY A 71 -8.99 0.10 -7.75
CA GLY A 71 -8.19 1.10 -7.04
C GLY A 71 -8.68 1.31 -5.62
N ILE A 72 -7.83 1.84 -4.76
CA ILE A 72 -8.17 2.17 -3.37
C ILE A 72 -8.42 3.68 -3.23
N PHE A 73 -7.85 4.49 -4.12
CA PHE A 73 -7.92 5.95 -4.06
C PHE A 73 -9.36 6.49 -4.20
N ALA A 74 -10.07 6.09 -5.26
CA ALA A 74 -11.44 6.55 -5.49
C ALA A 74 -12.44 6.06 -4.42
N PRO A 75 -12.37 4.82 -3.93
CA PRO A 75 -13.11 4.42 -2.73
C PRO A 75 -12.82 5.28 -1.50
N SER A 76 -11.58 5.74 -1.30
CA SER A 76 -11.24 6.64 -0.19
C SER A 76 -11.93 7.99 -0.31
N LEU A 77 -12.00 8.57 -1.53
CA LEU A 77 -12.79 9.78 -1.81
C LEU A 77 -14.27 9.57 -1.47
N PHE A 78 -14.83 8.46 -1.94
CA PHE A 78 -16.22 8.10 -1.67
C PHE A 78 -16.51 8.01 -0.17
N LEU A 79 -15.67 7.27 0.57
CA LEU A 79 -15.82 7.12 2.01
C LEU A 79 -15.77 8.48 2.73
N GLY A 80 -14.83 9.33 2.32
CA GLY A 80 -14.69 10.68 2.85
C GLY A 80 -15.91 11.55 2.57
N ALA A 81 -16.45 11.50 1.35
CA ALA A 81 -17.65 12.23 0.98
C ALA A 81 -18.87 11.80 1.82
N MET A 82 -19.08 10.49 1.96
CA MET A 82 -20.21 9.94 2.71
C MET A 82 -20.09 10.24 4.21
N ALA A 83 -18.93 9.97 4.82
CA ALA A 83 -18.70 10.22 6.24
C ALA A 83 -18.74 11.71 6.57
N GLY A 84 -18.10 12.55 5.74
CA GLY A 84 -18.11 14.00 5.89
C GLY A 84 -19.51 14.59 5.71
N GLY A 85 -20.27 14.12 4.72
CA GLY A 85 -21.65 14.54 4.48
C GLY A 85 -22.59 14.18 5.64
N PHE A 86 -22.46 12.96 6.17
CA PHE A 86 -23.20 12.55 7.36
C PHE A 86 -22.84 13.41 8.59
N PHE A 87 -21.55 13.62 8.84
CA PHE A 87 -21.09 14.50 9.92
C PHE A 87 -21.64 15.92 9.75
N GLY A 88 -21.55 16.47 8.53
CA GLY A 88 -22.08 17.78 8.20
C GLY A 88 -23.60 17.88 8.41
N PHE A 89 -24.36 16.83 8.09
CA PHE A 89 -25.78 16.76 8.39
C PHE A 89 -26.04 16.84 9.87
N VAL A 90 -25.35 16.06 10.70
CA VAL A 90 -25.52 16.05 12.16
C VAL A 90 -25.20 17.43 12.77
N VAL A 91 -24.05 18.00 12.37
CA VAL A 91 -23.60 19.29 12.89
C VAL A 91 -24.54 20.43 12.46
N ASN A 92 -25.04 20.38 11.23
CA ASN A 92 -25.99 21.38 10.74
C ASN A 92 -27.34 21.30 11.46
N GLN A 93 -27.77 20.11 11.86
CA GLN A 93 -28.97 19.93 12.69
C GLN A 93 -28.80 20.53 14.10
N LEU A 94 -27.60 20.37 14.69
CA LEU A 94 -27.31 20.87 16.04
C LEU A 94 -27.06 22.38 16.06
N PHE A 95 -26.40 22.91 15.03
CA PHE A 95 -25.94 24.30 14.99
C PHE A 95 -26.22 24.96 13.62
N PRO A 96 -27.50 25.13 13.20
CA PRO A 96 -27.84 25.54 11.86
C PRO A 96 -27.36 26.96 11.48
N SER A 97 -27.17 27.84 12.47
CA SER A 97 -26.81 29.26 12.22
C SER A 97 -25.27 29.47 12.09
N ILE A 98 -24.44 28.53 12.47
CA ILE A 98 -22.98 28.70 12.58
C ILE A 98 -22.24 27.77 11.62
N THR A 99 -22.91 26.76 11.08
CA THR A 99 -22.27 25.69 10.30
C THR A 99 -22.42 25.91 8.79
N ALA A 100 -21.44 25.42 8.05
CA ALA A 100 -21.51 25.35 6.61
C ALA A 100 -22.52 24.28 6.15
N SER A 101 -22.80 24.26 4.85
CA SER A 101 -23.66 23.23 4.26
C SER A 101 -23.03 21.82 4.40
N PRO A 102 -23.84 20.74 4.55
CA PRO A 102 -23.35 19.37 4.60
C PRO A 102 -22.43 18.98 3.43
N GLY A 103 -22.65 19.54 2.23
CA GLY A 103 -21.77 19.33 1.08
C GLY A 103 -20.35 19.87 1.29
N ALA A 104 -20.17 20.97 2.00
CA ALA A 104 -18.84 21.48 2.35
C ALA A 104 -18.08 20.50 3.27
N TYR A 105 -18.77 19.89 4.23
CA TYR A 105 -18.20 18.83 5.07
C TYR A 105 -17.87 17.58 4.29
N SER A 106 -18.65 17.25 3.23
CA SER A 106 -18.31 16.13 2.33
C SER A 106 -16.97 16.36 1.64
N ILE A 107 -16.70 17.56 1.14
CA ILE A 107 -15.41 17.88 0.48
C ILE A 107 -14.26 17.80 1.48
N VAL A 108 -14.42 18.36 2.66
CA VAL A 108 -13.39 18.30 3.72
C VAL A 108 -13.15 16.87 4.16
N GLY A 109 -14.22 16.06 4.29
CA GLY A 109 -14.13 14.64 4.60
C GLY A 109 -13.40 13.83 3.53
N MET A 110 -13.64 14.13 2.23
CA MET A 110 -12.89 13.51 1.12
C MET A 110 -11.38 13.72 1.31
N GLY A 111 -10.97 14.96 1.58
CA GLY A 111 -9.56 15.29 1.81
C GLY A 111 -8.97 14.62 3.02
N ALA A 112 -9.69 14.63 4.12
CA ALA A 112 -9.25 14.01 5.35
C ALA A 112 -9.00 12.50 5.18
N VAL A 113 -9.94 11.77 4.55
CA VAL A 113 -9.79 10.31 4.35
C VAL A 113 -8.70 9.99 3.34
N VAL A 114 -8.61 10.72 2.22
CA VAL A 114 -7.52 10.51 1.25
C VAL A 114 -6.17 10.80 1.87
N SER A 115 -6.05 11.91 2.60
CA SER A 115 -4.81 12.30 3.28
C SER A 115 -4.39 11.27 4.33
N ALA A 116 -5.33 10.76 5.13
CA ALA A 116 -5.11 9.73 6.14
C ALA A 116 -4.67 8.40 5.53
N THR A 117 -5.25 8.00 4.41
CA THR A 117 -4.96 6.70 3.78
C THR A 117 -3.67 6.71 2.96
N THR A 118 -3.37 7.83 2.29
CA THR A 118 -2.19 7.97 1.42
C THR A 118 -0.96 8.51 2.16
N HIS A 119 -1.13 9.12 3.33
CA HIS A 119 -0.12 9.90 4.05
C HIS A 119 0.45 11.06 3.21
N GLY A 120 -0.39 11.61 2.31
CA GLY A 120 -0.02 12.68 1.39
C GLY A 120 -0.92 13.91 1.51
N PRO A 121 -0.83 14.72 2.60
CA PRO A 121 -1.75 15.84 2.81
C PRO A 121 -1.70 16.89 1.70
N LEU A 122 -0.52 17.22 1.19
CA LEU A 122 -0.38 18.18 0.09
C LEU A 122 -1.06 17.70 -1.19
N ALA A 123 -0.88 16.42 -1.55
CA ALA A 123 -1.52 15.85 -2.73
C ALA A 123 -3.05 15.84 -2.59
N ALA A 124 -3.56 15.45 -1.42
CA ALA A 124 -5.00 15.46 -1.16
C ALA A 124 -5.61 16.87 -1.26
N ILE A 125 -4.95 17.88 -0.68
CA ILE A 125 -5.38 19.27 -0.73
C ILE A 125 -5.42 19.78 -2.17
N LEU A 126 -4.34 19.59 -2.94
CA LEU A 126 -4.24 20.07 -4.31
C LEU A 126 -5.25 19.40 -5.24
N ILE A 127 -5.40 18.07 -5.15
CA ILE A 127 -6.37 17.32 -5.97
C ILE A 127 -7.79 17.81 -5.71
N LEU A 128 -8.18 17.94 -4.43
CA LEU A 128 -9.53 18.36 -4.10
C LEU A 128 -9.79 19.82 -4.41
N PHE A 129 -8.80 20.65 -4.23
CA PHE A 129 -8.89 22.07 -4.64
C PHE A 129 -9.11 22.18 -6.15
N GLU A 130 -8.33 21.45 -6.95
CA GLU A 130 -8.48 21.43 -8.41
C GLU A 130 -9.84 20.87 -8.85
N MET A 131 -10.30 19.79 -8.20
CA MET A 131 -11.59 19.16 -8.52
C MET A 131 -12.79 20.06 -8.19
N THR A 132 -12.72 20.85 -7.12
CA THR A 132 -13.86 21.61 -6.62
C THR A 132 -13.83 23.08 -6.98
N GLY A 133 -12.66 23.65 -7.25
CA GLY A 133 -12.46 25.07 -7.55
C GLY A 133 -12.90 26.02 -6.43
N THR A 134 -13.16 25.53 -5.21
CA THR A 134 -13.80 26.28 -4.13
C THR A 134 -12.79 26.80 -3.13
N TYR A 135 -12.40 28.06 -3.24
CA TYR A 135 -11.43 28.70 -2.34
C TYR A 135 -11.90 28.79 -0.88
N LYS A 136 -13.20 28.90 -0.63
CA LYS A 136 -13.76 29.08 0.73
C LYS A 136 -13.48 27.94 1.68
N ILE A 137 -13.26 26.73 1.16
CA ILE A 137 -13.03 25.51 1.97
C ILE A 137 -11.56 25.14 2.11
N ILE A 138 -10.63 25.89 1.50
CA ILE A 138 -9.22 25.51 1.46
C ILE A 138 -8.60 25.43 2.87
N LEU A 139 -8.88 26.40 3.73
CA LEU A 139 -8.35 26.41 5.10
C LEU A 139 -8.89 25.25 5.96
N PRO A 140 -10.20 24.98 6.05
CA PRO A 140 -10.73 23.81 6.72
C PRO A 140 -10.20 22.50 6.13
N LEU A 141 -10.07 22.42 4.80
CA LEU A 141 -9.52 21.26 4.11
C LEU A 141 -8.06 21.01 4.49
N MET A 142 -7.22 22.04 4.48
CA MET A 142 -5.81 21.93 4.89
C MET A 142 -5.69 21.43 6.33
N LEU A 143 -6.44 22.03 7.25
CA LEU A 143 -6.43 21.65 8.66
C LEU A 143 -6.87 20.19 8.85
N ALA A 144 -7.99 19.80 8.22
CA ALA A 144 -8.50 18.44 8.30
C ALA A 144 -7.52 17.40 7.70
N CYS A 145 -6.90 17.70 6.56
CA CYS A 145 -5.91 16.80 5.93
C CYS A 145 -4.68 16.59 6.82
N ILE A 146 -4.16 17.66 7.42
CA ILE A 146 -2.99 17.57 8.31
C ILE A 146 -3.32 16.76 9.56
N ILE A 147 -4.42 17.10 10.24
CA ILE A 147 -4.86 16.39 11.45
C ILE A 147 -5.13 14.91 11.14
N ALA A 148 -5.80 14.61 10.04
CA ALA A 148 -6.11 13.25 9.63
C ALA A 148 -4.85 12.43 9.33
N THR A 149 -3.85 13.03 8.69
CA THR A 149 -2.56 12.37 8.43
C THR A 149 -1.81 12.08 9.73
N ILE A 150 -1.76 13.04 10.67
CA ILE A 150 -1.10 12.84 11.96
C ILE A 150 -1.83 11.74 12.75
N ALA A 151 -3.16 11.80 12.83
CA ALA A 151 -3.95 10.81 13.52
C ALA A 151 -3.77 9.41 12.91
N SER A 152 -3.84 9.30 11.57
CA SER A 152 -3.64 8.03 10.87
C SER A 152 -2.25 7.44 11.14
N GLY A 153 -1.22 8.27 11.19
CA GLY A 153 0.15 7.86 11.48
C GLY A 153 0.35 7.24 12.86
N GLN A 154 -0.54 7.54 13.83
CA GLN A 154 -0.53 6.90 15.16
C GLN A 154 -1.08 5.47 15.11
N PHE A 155 -2.06 5.20 14.24
CA PHE A 155 -2.67 3.88 14.09
C PHE A 155 -1.93 2.99 13.09
N SER A 156 -1.44 3.56 12.01
CA SER A 156 -0.70 2.86 10.96
C SER A 156 0.48 3.71 10.47
N ARG A 157 1.67 3.15 10.59
CA ARG A 157 2.88 3.80 10.05
C ARG A 157 2.96 3.75 8.53
N GLU A 158 2.18 2.87 7.91
CA GLU A 158 2.21 2.61 6.47
C GLU A 158 0.98 3.20 5.78
N SER A 159 1.19 3.79 4.60
CA SER A 159 0.11 4.19 3.71
C SER A 159 -0.48 2.98 3.00
N ILE A 160 -1.64 3.16 2.34
CA ILE A 160 -2.26 2.11 1.51
C ILE A 160 -1.33 1.61 0.40
N TYR A 161 -0.37 2.41 -0.05
CA TYR A 161 0.60 2.05 -1.10
C TYR A 161 1.79 1.29 -0.53
N THR A 162 2.33 1.75 0.60
CA THR A 162 3.54 1.17 1.21
C THR A 162 3.25 -0.12 1.98
N LEU A 163 2.03 -0.28 2.52
CA LEU A 163 1.62 -1.47 3.25
C LEU A 163 1.77 -2.77 2.43
N LYS A 164 1.42 -2.71 1.13
CA LYS A 164 1.57 -3.87 0.23
C LYS A 164 3.03 -4.26 0.02
N LEU A 165 3.93 -3.30 -0.04
CA LEU A 165 5.37 -3.51 -0.21
C LEU A 165 6.00 -4.05 1.08
N MET A 166 5.61 -3.48 2.22
CA MET A 166 6.01 -4.00 3.54
C MET A 166 5.65 -5.47 3.73
N ARG A 167 4.42 -5.86 3.35
CA ARG A 167 3.99 -7.27 3.43
C ARG A 167 4.78 -8.21 2.52
N ARG A 168 5.44 -7.67 1.49
CA ARG A 168 6.37 -8.40 0.60
C ARG A 168 7.82 -8.35 1.09
N GLY A 169 8.08 -7.80 2.27
CA GLY A 169 9.42 -7.66 2.84
C GLY A 169 10.23 -6.48 2.30
N VAL A 170 9.62 -5.58 1.50
CA VAL A 170 10.28 -4.39 0.97
C VAL A 170 9.99 -3.20 1.87
N ASN A 171 10.99 -2.71 2.60
CA ASN A 171 10.86 -1.54 3.46
C ASN A 171 11.33 -0.27 2.72
N ILE A 172 10.39 0.62 2.35
CA ILE A 172 10.67 1.84 1.58
C ILE A 172 11.02 3.04 2.49
N LYS A 173 10.72 2.97 3.79
CA LYS A 173 10.89 4.12 4.70
C LYS A 173 12.33 4.53 4.97
N GLU A 174 13.29 3.71 4.67
CA GLU A 174 14.70 4.05 4.89
C GLU A 174 15.30 4.94 3.80
N GLY A 175 14.50 5.64 3.05
CA GLY A 175 14.67 6.88 2.26
C GLY A 175 16.02 7.24 1.65
N LYS A 176 16.94 6.31 1.53
CA LYS A 176 18.18 6.36 0.76
C LYS A 176 18.53 4.93 0.45
N GLU A 177 18.51 4.59 -0.83
CA GLU A 177 18.89 3.30 -1.37
C GLU A 177 18.22 2.16 -0.60
N VAL A 178 17.25 1.52 -1.19
CA VAL A 178 16.75 0.23 -0.70
C VAL A 178 18.01 -0.61 -0.50
N ASN A 179 18.44 -0.73 0.76
CA ASN A 179 19.64 -1.46 1.07
C ASN A 179 19.30 -2.93 0.91
N VAL A 180 19.16 -3.37 -0.33
CA VAL A 180 18.87 -4.75 -0.73
C VAL A 180 19.81 -5.69 0.00
N LEU A 181 21.03 -5.19 0.27
CA LEU A 181 22.05 -5.91 1.04
C LEU A 181 21.62 -6.22 2.49
N LYS A 182 20.75 -5.37 3.12
CA LYS A 182 20.26 -5.66 4.48
C LYS A 182 19.23 -6.79 4.55
N SER A 183 18.54 -7.06 3.45
CA SER A 183 17.54 -8.14 3.36
C SER A 183 18.09 -9.41 2.73
N MET A 184 19.31 -9.37 2.15
CA MET A 184 19.98 -10.51 1.56
C MET A 184 20.85 -11.22 2.60
N PHE A 185 20.68 -12.51 2.72
CA PHE A 185 21.56 -13.35 3.51
C PHE A 185 22.77 -13.80 2.67
N VAL A 186 23.89 -14.08 3.33
CA VAL A 186 25.07 -14.60 2.64
C VAL A 186 24.74 -15.85 1.81
N LYS A 187 23.85 -16.71 2.29
CA LYS A 187 23.37 -17.89 1.56
C LYS A 187 22.70 -17.58 0.20
N ASP A 188 22.14 -16.37 0.02
CA ASP A 188 21.40 -15.98 -1.20
C ASP A 188 22.36 -15.51 -2.31
N VAL A 189 23.60 -15.15 -1.94
CA VAL A 189 24.63 -14.64 -2.85
C VAL A 189 25.89 -15.50 -2.90
N MET A 190 26.04 -16.44 -1.98
CA MET A 190 27.21 -17.34 -1.97
C MET A 190 27.20 -18.28 -3.16
N THR A 191 28.35 -18.64 -3.63
CA THR A 191 28.53 -19.69 -4.64
C THR A 191 28.36 -21.07 -3.95
N PRO A 192 27.33 -21.86 -4.27
CA PRO A 192 27.06 -23.12 -3.55
C PRO A 192 28.06 -24.23 -3.89
N HIS A 193 28.68 -24.18 -5.07
CA HIS A 193 29.68 -25.17 -5.52
C HIS A 193 31.05 -24.48 -5.59
N VAL A 194 31.81 -24.61 -4.53
CA VAL A 194 33.10 -23.98 -4.39
C VAL A 194 34.20 -25.03 -4.73
N GLU A 195 35.12 -24.63 -5.60
CA GLU A 195 36.33 -25.43 -5.86
C GLU A 195 37.29 -25.29 -4.66
N THR A 196 37.67 -26.40 -4.04
CA THR A 196 38.57 -26.39 -2.90
C THR A 196 39.95 -26.95 -3.30
N ILE A 197 40.98 -26.47 -2.64
CA ILE A 197 42.38 -26.93 -2.83
C ILE A 197 42.85 -27.66 -1.59
N ASN A 198 43.54 -28.78 -1.76
CA ASN A 198 44.16 -29.50 -0.64
C ASN A 198 45.47 -28.79 -0.22
N GLU A 199 45.74 -28.74 1.09
CA GLU A 199 46.93 -28.08 1.65
C GLU A 199 48.27 -28.69 1.14
N ALA A 200 48.27 -29.96 0.76
CA ALA A 200 49.44 -30.65 0.23
C ALA A 200 49.70 -30.38 -1.29
N LEU A 201 48.83 -29.59 -1.97
CA LEU A 201 48.97 -29.33 -3.41
C LEU A 201 50.19 -28.43 -3.69
N PRO A 202 51.11 -28.80 -4.58
CA PRO A 202 52.23 -27.98 -4.96
C PRO A 202 51.77 -26.68 -5.66
N LEU A 203 52.43 -25.55 -5.35
CA LEU A 203 52.10 -24.22 -5.93
C LEU A 203 52.05 -24.19 -7.46
N GLY A 204 52.94 -24.95 -8.16
CA GLY A 204 52.92 -25.03 -9.59
C GLY A 204 51.65 -25.66 -10.20
N GLN A 205 51.05 -26.61 -9.49
CA GLN A 205 49.77 -27.22 -9.86
C GLN A 205 48.60 -26.28 -9.54
N MET A 206 48.69 -25.54 -8.43
CA MET A 206 47.74 -24.54 -8.06
C MET A 206 47.63 -23.44 -9.12
N ALA A 207 48.74 -22.95 -9.66
CA ALA A 207 48.77 -21.97 -10.74
C ALA A 207 48.03 -22.44 -12.00
N GLN A 208 48.15 -23.73 -12.36
CA GLN A 208 47.40 -24.31 -13.47
C GLN A 208 45.90 -24.43 -13.20
N LEU A 209 45.50 -24.69 -11.95
CA LEU A 209 44.09 -24.71 -11.54
C LEU A 209 43.48 -23.30 -11.59
N ILE A 210 44.17 -22.31 -11.06
CA ILE A 210 43.72 -20.91 -11.07
C ILE A 210 43.53 -20.40 -12.50
N SER A 211 44.47 -20.73 -13.43
CA SER A 211 44.37 -20.27 -14.82
C SER A 211 43.16 -20.85 -15.60
N LYS A 212 42.63 -21.99 -15.14
CA LYS A 212 41.45 -22.67 -15.73
C LYS A 212 40.16 -22.39 -15.04
N SER A 213 40.21 -21.95 -13.78
CA SER A 213 39.03 -21.68 -12.98
C SER A 213 38.44 -20.30 -13.24
N LYS A 214 37.14 -20.16 -12.96
CA LYS A 214 36.42 -18.89 -13.00
C LYS A 214 36.54 -18.11 -11.68
N PHE A 215 37.13 -18.71 -10.66
CA PHE A 215 37.25 -18.15 -9.31
C PHE A 215 38.63 -17.57 -9.08
N ASN A 216 38.68 -16.47 -8.31
CA ASN A 216 39.92 -15.80 -7.93
C ASN A 216 40.38 -16.18 -6.50
N SER A 217 39.56 -16.91 -5.76
CA SER A 217 39.88 -17.34 -4.39
C SER A 217 39.38 -18.74 -4.15
N PHE A 218 40.19 -19.55 -3.47
CA PHE A 218 39.94 -20.97 -3.24
C PHE A 218 40.08 -21.29 -1.76
N PRO A 219 39.07 -21.91 -1.12
CA PRO A 219 39.20 -22.47 0.20
C PRO A 219 40.22 -23.62 0.22
N VAL A 220 41.13 -23.61 1.19
CA VAL A 220 42.09 -24.64 1.39
C VAL A 220 41.55 -25.61 2.45
N VAL A 221 41.58 -26.89 2.13
CA VAL A 221 41.07 -27.95 3.00
C VAL A 221 42.14 -28.99 3.31
N ASN A 222 42.07 -29.60 4.47
CA ASN A 222 42.91 -30.76 4.83
C ASN A 222 42.32 -32.07 4.26
N ASP A 223 43.01 -33.19 4.46
CA ASP A 223 42.57 -34.51 4.01
C ASP A 223 41.20 -34.94 4.58
N GLN A 224 40.79 -34.37 5.70
CA GLN A 224 39.48 -34.59 6.32
C GLN A 224 38.40 -33.65 5.79
N LYS A 225 38.70 -32.84 4.76
CA LYS A 225 37.83 -31.82 4.15
C LYS A 225 37.43 -30.69 5.12
N HIS A 226 38.18 -30.46 6.18
CA HIS A 226 37.97 -29.28 7.02
C HIS A 226 38.67 -28.08 6.42
N LEU A 227 37.98 -26.92 6.47
CA LEU A 227 38.51 -25.64 6.01
C LEU A 227 39.61 -25.19 6.95
N ILE A 228 40.82 -24.95 6.42
CA ILE A 228 42.00 -24.48 7.15
C ILE A 228 42.46 -23.10 6.73
N GLY A 229 42.05 -22.62 5.55
CA GLY A 229 42.42 -21.31 5.06
C GLY A 229 41.77 -20.96 3.76
N ILE A 230 42.16 -19.82 3.21
CA ILE A 230 41.80 -19.37 1.87
C ILE A 230 43.07 -18.90 1.15
N VAL A 231 43.20 -19.21 -0.12
CA VAL A 231 44.25 -18.67 -0.98
C VAL A 231 43.61 -17.91 -2.15
N SER A 232 44.11 -16.73 -2.43
CA SER A 232 43.62 -15.90 -3.53
C SER A 232 44.69 -15.71 -4.63
N PHE A 233 44.27 -15.27 -5.80
CA PHE A 233 45.19 -14.94 -6.89
C PHE A 233 46.22 -13.87 -6.51
N ASN A 234 45.89 -13.01 -5.53
CA ASN A 234 46.81 -11.95 -5.06
C ASN A 234 47.88 -12.46 -4.08
N ASP A 235 47.77 -13.71 -3.59
CA ASP A 235 48.73 -14.32 -2.65
C ASP A 235 49.84 -15.10 -3.38
N TYR A 236 49.80 -15.12 -4.74
CA TYR A 236 50.73 -15.82 -5.62
C TYR A 236 51.60 -14.88 -6.48
#